data_f3357ace424529c5f3e68f098fc12d96
#
_entry.id   f3357ace424529c5f3e68f098fc12d96
#
_cell.length_a   1.000
_cell.length_b   1.000
_cell.length_c   1.000
_cell.angle_alpha   90.00
_cell.angle_beta   90.00
_cell.angle_gamma   90.00
#
_symmetry.space_group_name_H-M   'P 1'
#
loop_
_entity.id
_entity.type
_entity.pdbx_description
1 polymer ?
#
loop_
_entity_poly.entity_id
_entity_poly.type
_entity_poly.pdbx_seq_one_letter_code
_entity_poly.pdbx_strand_id
1 'polypeptide(L)'
;MILDSSAVVAILLREPEADDLEARVAASPVLGIGAPTFVETLMVLSSRLGREEADRHLSGFLQRSETVIVSFSEDHARAAAEAFARFGKGRHRAALNFGDCMSYAVAKLVGQPLLCTGSDFAKTDLKLA
;
A
#
# COMPACT_ATOMS: atom_id res chain seq x y z
N MET A 1 -10.34 2.09 3.78
CA MET A 1 -9.11 2.65 3.17
C MET A 1 -8.12 1.52 2.94
N ILE A 2 -7.42 1.52 1.83
CA ILE A 2 -6.36 0.54 1.50
C ILE A 2 -5.00 1.20 1.73
N LEU A 3 -4.07 0.44 2.32
CA LEU A 3 -2.73 0.91 2.63
C LEU A 3 -1.74 0.44 1.55
N ASP A 4 -0.97 1.38 1.02
CA ASP A 4 0.20 1.08 0.20
C ASP A 4 1.44 0.82 1.07
N SER A 5 2.42 0.09 0.54
CA SER A 5 3.69 -0.19 1.24
C SER A 5 4.39 1.10 1.67
N SER A 6 4.38 2.14 0.82
CA SER A 6 5.02 3.43 1.11
C SER A 6 4.47 4.09 2.38
N ALA A 7 3.15 4.07 2.59
CA ALA A 7 2.54 4.66 3.78
C ALA A 7 2.90 3.87 5.05
N VAL A 8 2.84 2.52 5.00
CA VAL A 8 3.15 1.68 6.15
C VAL A 8 4.64 1.78 6.53
N VAL A 9 5.53 1.77 5.53
CA VAL A 9 6.97 1.95 5.74
C VAL A 9 7.26 3.32 6.37
N ALA A 10 6.67 4.39 5.83
CA ALA A 10 6.86 5.74 6.37
C ALA A 10 6.43 5.85 7.83
N ILE A 11 5.29 5.25 8.20
CA ILE A 11 4.80 5.18 9.58
C ILE A 11 5.80 4.43 10.47
N LEU A 12 6.18 3.22 10.07
CA LEU A 12 6.99 2.34 10.93
C LEU A 12 8.45 2.77 11.05
N LEU A 13 9.00 3.45 10.04
CA LEU A 13 10.34 4.03 10.08
C LEU A 13 10.37 5.49 10.56
N ARG A 14 9.21 6.03 10.98
CA ARG A 14 9.09 7.40 11.50
C ARG A 14 9.61 8.46 10.53
N GLU A 15 9.26 8.32 9.25
CA GLU A 15 9.56 9.32 8.23
C GLU A 15 8.79 10.63 8.50
N PRO A 16 9.17 11.78 7.88
CA PRO A 16 8.59 13.09 8.23
C PRO A 16 7.06 13.17 8.18
N GLU A 17 6.41 12.41 7.29
CA GLU A 17 4.95 12.36 7.14
C GLU A 17 4.23 11.36 8.06
N ALA A 18 4.96 10.62 8.90
CA ALA A 18 4.42 9.52 9.70
C ALA A 18 3.22 9.94 10.58
N ASP A 19 3.31 11.08 11.25
CA ASP A 19 2.24 11.53 12.16
C ASP A 19 0.93 11.85 11.42
N ASP A 20 1.00 12.45 10.22
CA ASP A 20 -0.18 12.70 9.37
C ASP A 20 -0.80 11.39 8.87
N LEU A 21 0.05 10.45 8.43
CA LEU A 21 -0.39 9.13 7.98
C LEU A 21 -1.04 8.34 9.12
N GLU A 22 -0.46 8.34 10.32
CA GLU A 22 -1.03 7.69 11.51
C GLU A 22 -2.39 8.29 11.87
N ALA A 23 -2.54 9.61 11.79
CA ALA A 23 -3.81 10.28 12.05
C ALA A 23 -4.90 9.84 11.04
N ARG A 24 -4.55 9.69 9.76
CA ARG A 24 -5.49 9.17 8.73
C ARG A 24 -5.85 7.71 8.98
N VAL A 25 -4.88 6.88 9.36
CA VAL A 25 -5.13 5.48 9.74
C VAL A 25 -6.10 5.42 10.92
N ALA A 26 -5.84 6.19 11.99
CA ALA A 26 -6.69 6.22 13.18
C ALA A 26 -8.12 6.72 12.91
N ALA A 27 -8.29 7.61 11.93
CA ALA A 27 -9.60 8.14 11.56
C ALA A 27 -10.42 7.21 10.65
N SER A 28 -9.81 6.16 10.08
CA SER A 28 -10.48 5.26 9.14
C SER A 28 -11.20 4.12 9.87
N PRO A 29 -12.50 3.92 9.60
CA PRO A 29 -13.26 2.86 10.26
C PRO A 29 -12.91 1.45 9.76
N VAL A 30 -12.33 1.34 8.57
CA VAL A 30 -11.95 0.05 7.96
C VAL A 30 -10.65 0.20 7.20
N LEU A 31 -9.69 -0.66 7.50
CA LEU A 31 -8.36 -0.68 6.90
C LEU A 31 -8.06 -2.03 6.25
N GLY A 32 -7.42 -1.99 5.09
CA GLY A 32 -6.96 -3.17 4.39
C GLY A 32 -5.58 -2.97 3.78
N ILE A 33 -4.82 -4.04 3.68
CA ILE A 33 -3.56 -4.11 2.92
C ILE A 33 -3.61 -5.32 2.01
N GLY A 34 -3.25 -5.18 0.74
CA GLY A 34 -3.20 -6.32 -0.17
C GLY A 34 -2.13 -7.34 0.25
N ALA A 35 -2.39 -8.62 0.05
CA ALA A 35 -1.40 -9.67 0.37
C ALA A 35 -0.04 -9.44 -0.31
N PRO A 36 0.06 -9.05 -1.60
CA PRO A 36 1.35 -8.69 -2.21
C PRO A 36 1.99 -7.46 -1.57
N THR A 37 1.21 -6.44 -1.21
CA THR A 37 1.69 -5.23 -0.55
C THR A 37 2.21 -5.51 0.85
N PHE A 38 1.57 -6.44 1.59
CA PHE A 38 2.09 -6.94 2.87
C PHE A 38 3.50 -7.54 2.69
N VAL A 39 3.69 -8.38 1.68
CA VAL A 39 5.01 -9.00 1.39
C VAL A 39 6.04 -7.93 1.04
N GLU A 40 5.70 -6.99 0.16
CA GLU A 40 6.58 -5.88 -0.21
C GLU A 40 7.00 -5.05 1.01
N THR A 41 6.03 -4.67 1.84
CA THR A 41 6.28 -3.92 3.08
C THR A 41 7.25 -4.68 4.00
N LEU A 42 7.03 -5.98 4.19
CA LEU A 42 7.89 -6.82 5.00
C LEU A 42 9.31 -6.92 4.43
N MET A 43 9.45 -7.02 3.11
CA MET A 43 10.76 -7.04 2.44
C MET A 43 11.52 -5.72 2.64
N VAL A 44 10.85 -4.58 2.46
CA VAL A 44 11.45 -3.25 2.67
C VAL A 44 11.88 -3.06 4.12
N LEU A 45 11.00 -3.35 5.07
CA LEU A 45 11.32 -3.26 6.50
C LEU A 45 12.46 -4.21 6.90
N SER A 46 12.48 -5.43 6.36
CA SER A 46 13.53 -6.42 6.65
C SER A 46 14.91 -5.94 6.22
N SER A 47 15.00 -5.21 5.11
CA SER A 47 16.27 -4.63 4.66
C SER A 47 16.82 -3.53 5.57
N ARG A 48 15.94 -2.91 6.35
CA ARG A 48 16.29 -1.81 7.29
C ARG A 48 16.47 -2.29 8.73
N LEU A 49 15.63 -3.21 9.19
CA LEU A 49 15.51 -3.60 10.59
C LEU A 49 15.97 -5.04 10.86
N GLY A 50 16.16 -5.86 9.83
CA GLY A 50 16.24 -7.31 9.94
C GLY A 50 14.87 -7.97 9.99
N ARG A 51 14.83 -9.25 9.62
CA ARG A 51 13.57 -9.99 9.38
C ARG A 51 12.67 -10.09 10.61
N GLU A 52 13.24 -10.41 11.76
CA GLU A 52 12.49 -10.60 13.00
C GLU A 52 11.86 -9.29 13.51
N GLU A 53 12.63 -8.20 13.52
CA GLU A 53 12.14 -6.88 13.91
C GLU A 53 11.08 -6.37 12.94
N ALA A 54 11.29 -6.54 11.63
CA ALA A 54 10.34 -6.14 10.60
C ALA A 54 9.00 -6.85 10.78
N ASP A 55 9.01 -8.16 11.01
CA ASP A 55 7.79 -8.94 11.24
C ASP A 55 7.06 -8.49 12.49
N ARG A 56 7.78 -8.28 13.59
CA ARG A 56 7.20 -7.80 14.86
C ARG A 56 6.57 -6.42 14.71
N HIS A 57 7.24 -5.47 14.06
CA HIS A 57 6.72 -4.13 13.85
C HIS A 57 5.50 -4.12 12.93
N LEU A 58 5.56 -4.83 11.80
CA LEU A 58 4.46 -4.88 10.85
C LEU A 58 3.24 -5.59 11.46
N SER A 59 3.42 -6.77 12.04
CA SER A 59 2.33 -7.53 12.67
C SER A 59 1.69 -6.74 13.81
N GLY A 60 2.49 -6.09 14.64
CA GLY A 60 1.99 -5.23 15.71
C GLY A 60 1.20 -4.02 15.20
N PHE A 61 1.64 -3.40 14.11
CA PHE A 61 0.91 -2.31 13.46
C PHE A 61 -0.45 -2.79 12.95
N LEU A 62 -0.48 -3.87 12.16
CA LEU A 62 -1.73 -4.41 11.59
C LEU A 62 -2.72 -4.81 12.68
N GLN A 63 -2.24 -5.40 13.78
CA GLN A 63 -3.09 -5.79 14.90
C GLN A 63 -3.70 -4.57 15.61
N ARG A 64 -2.88 -3.56 15.95
CA ARG A 64 -3.36 -2.36 16.65
C ARG A 64 -4.31 -1.52 15.81
N SER A 65 -4.11 -1.47 14.50
CA SER A 65 -4.96 -0.75 13.57
C SER A 65 -6.14 -1.57 13.03
N GLU A 66 -6.26 -2.84 13.45
CA GLU A 66 -7.27 -3.78 12.95
C GLU A 66 -7.26 -3.91 11.42
N THR A 67 -6.08 -3.76 10.80
CA THR A 67 -5.92 -3.83 9.35
C THR A 67 -6.06 -5.26 8.85
N VAL A 68 -6.95 -5.48 7.90
CA VAL A 68 -7.21 -6.79 7.28
C VAL A 68 -6.26 -7.01 6.09
N ILE A 69 -5.66 -8.20 5.98
CA ILE A 69 -4.93 -8.61 4.78
C ILE A 69 -5.95 -9.07 3.74
N VAL A 70 -6.01 -8.33 2.63
CA VAL A 70 -6.92 -8.61 1.51
C VAL A 70 -6.28 -9.65 0.59
N SER A 71 -6.96 -10.77 0.38
CA SER A 71 -6.50 -11.82 -0.55
C SER A 71 -6.37 -11.28 -1.97
N PHE A 72 -5.35 -11.75 -2.69
CA PHE A 72 -5.08 -11.33 -4.07
C PHE A 72 -5.50 -12.44 -5.04
N SER A 73 -6.60 -12.22 -5.73
CA SER A 73 -7.23 -13.19 -6.64
C SER A 73 -6.83 -12.95 -8.11
N GLU A 74 -7.35 -13.78 -9.02
CA GLU A 74 -7.21 -13.58 -10.46
C GLU A 74 -7.76 -12.21 -10.91
N ASP A 75 -8.88 -11.76 -10.35
CA ASP A 75 -9.44 -10.45 -10.69
C ASP A 75 -8.49 -9.31 -10.31
N HIS A 76 -7.81 -9.41 -9.17
CA HIS A 76 -6.77 -8.45 -8.78
C HIS A 76 -5.58 -8.50 -9.76
N ALA A 77 -5.15 -9.69 -10.17
CA ALA A 77 -4.05 -9.84 -11.13
C ALA A 77 -4.38 -9.18 -12.48
N ARG A 78 -5.61 -9.36 -12.97
CA ARG A 78 -6.08 -8.71 -14.19
C ARG A 78 -6.15 -7.19 -14.05
N ALA A 79 -6.67 -6.69 -12.95
CA ALA A 79 -6.71 -5.26 -12.65
C ALA A 79 -5.30 -4.64 -12.54
N ALA A 80 -4.35 -5.37 -11.95
CA ALA A 80 -2.95 -4.93 -11.87
C ALA A 80 -2.28 -4.87 -13.24
N ALA A 81 -2.51 -5.86 -14.10
CA ALA A 81 -2.01 -5.87 -15.48
C ALA A 81 -2.58 -4.70 -16.29
N GLU A 82 -3.88 -4.41 -16.15
CA GLU A 82 -4.51 -3.25 -16.76
C GLU A 82 -3.96 -1.92 -16.24
N ALA A 83 -3.70 -1.83 -14.92
CA ALA A 83 -3.07 -0.66 -14.31
C ALA A 83 -1.68 -0.40 -14.91
N PHE A 84 -0.87 -1.44 -15.12
CA PHE A 84 0.42 -1.31 -15.78
C PHE A 84 0.29 -0.87 -17.24
N ALA A 85 -0.66 -1.43 -17.98
CA ALA A 85 -0.91 -1.04 -19.37
C ALA A 85 -1.27 0.45 -19.50
N ARG A 86 -2.04 0.99 -18.54
CA ARG A 86 -2.52 2.38 -18.54
C ARG A 86 -1.55 3.36 -17.88
N PHE A 87 -0.96 3.00 -16.77
CA PHE A 87 -0.24 3.90 -15.86
C PHE A 87 1.20 3.48 -15.57
N GLY A 88 1.67 2.38 -16.17
CA GLY A 88 2.94 1.77 -15.85
C GLY A 88 4.17 2.60 -16.24
N LYS A 89 5.29 2.29 -15.60
CA LYS A 89 6.59 2.88 -15.90
C LYS A 89 6.96 2.66 -17.37
N GLY A 90 7.39 3.74 -18.02
CA GLY A 90 7.69 3.75 -19.46
C GLY A 90 6.46 3.89 -20.36
N ARG A 91 5.25 3.98 -19.82
CA ARG A 91 3.97 4.11 -20.54
C ARG A 91 3.20 5.38 -20.19
N HIS A 92 3.27 5.80 -18.94
CA HIS A 92 2.52 6.93 -18.42
C HIS A 92 3.33 7.69 -17.36
N ARG A 93 3.04 8.98 -17.17
CA ARG A 93 3.72 9.85 -16.19
C ARG A 93 3.56 9.39 -14.72
N ALA A 94 2.57 8.57 -14.42
CA ALA A 94 2.40 7.96 -13.09
C ALA A 94 3.53 6.95 -12.82
N ALA A 95 4.07 6.33 -13.87
CA ALA A 95 5.22 5.44 -13.82
C ALA A 95 5.10 4.31 -12.79
N LEU A 96 3.89 3.74 -12.65
CA LEU A 96 3.64 2.68 -11.67
C LEU A 96 4.57 1.49 -11.93
N ASN A 97 5.22 1.03 -10.87
CA ASN A 97 6.00 -0.20 -10.86
C ASN A 97 5.11 -1.43 -10.53
N PHE A 98 5.71 -2.60 -10.42
CA PHE A 98 5.00 -3.85 -10.12
C PHE A 98 4.23 -3.76 -8.78
N GLY A 99 4.87 -3.30 -7.70
CA GLY A 99 4.25 -3.15 -6.38
C GLY A 99 3.09 -2.16 -6.39
N ASP A 100 3.28 -1.01 -7.05
CA ASP A 100 2.23 0.01 -7.22
C ASP A 100 1.00 -0.56 -7.91
N CYS A 101 1.18 -1.40 -8.94
CA CYS A 101 0.07 -2.03 -9.64
C CYS A 101 -0.71 -3.00 -8.74
N MET A 102 -0.04 -3.67 -7.77
CA MET A 102 -0.72 -4.53 -6.80
C MET A 102 -1.59 -3.71 -5.84
N SER A 103 -1.06 -2.62 -5.30
CA SER A 103 -1.81 -1.71 -4.43
C SER A 103 -2.98 -1.05 -5.17
N TYR A 104 -2.74 -0.60 -6.41
CA TYR A 104 -3.79 -0.08 -7.28
C TYR A 104 -4.94 -1.07 -7.45
N ALA A 105 -4.64 -2.33 -7.80
CA ALA A 105 -5.65 -3.35 -8.07
C ALA A 105 -6.54 -3.60 -6.85
N VAL A 106 -5.96 -3.67 -5.65
CA VAL A 106 -6.72 -3.89 -4.42
C VAL A 106 -7.62 -2.69 -4.12
N ALA A 107 -7.09 -1.47 -4.17
CA ALA A 107 -7.88 -0.26 -3.92
C ALA A 107 -9.03 -0.12 -4.92
N LYS A 108 -8.76 -0.40 -6.20
CA LYS A 108 -9.74 -0.31 -7.30
C LYS A 108 -10.89 -1.30 -7.13
N LEU A 109 -10.58 -2.57 -6.86
CA LEU A 109 -11.62 -3.61 -6.74
C LEU A 109 -12.41 -3.52 -5.45
N VAL A 110 -11.77 -3.13 -4.35
CA VAL A 110 -12.48 -2.88 -3.07
C VAL A 110 -13.30 -1.59 -3.12
N GLY A 111 -12.99 -0.68 -4.05
CA GLY A 111 -13.67 0.61 -4.18
C GLY A 111 -13.36 1.57 -3.01
N GLN A 112 -12.19 1.43 -2.40
CA GLN A 112 -11.76 2.23 -1.27
C GLN A 112 -10.59 3.15 -1.65
N PRO A 113 -10.44 4.32 -1.01
CA PRO A 113 -9.30 5.19 -1.25
C PRO A 113 -7.99 4.52 -0.83
N LEU A 114 -6.90 4.88 -1.52
CA LEU A 114 -5.55 4.42 -1.24
C LEU A 114 -4.79 5.44 -0.40
N LEU A 115 -4.17 4.99 0.69
CA LEU A 115 -3.20 5.78 1.46
C LEU A 115 -1.78 5.42 1.02
N CYS A 116 -1.05 6.41 0.53
CA CYS A 116 0.31 6.27 0.01
C CYS A 116 1.11 7.54 0.26
N THR A 117 2.43 7.46 0.10
CA THR A 117 3.30 8.63 0.00
C THR A 117 3.62 8.95 -1.46
N GLY A 118 4.18 10.13 -1.72
CA GLY A 118 4.55 10.55 -3.06
C GLY A 118 3.35 10.98 -3.92
N SER A 119 3.60 11.13 -5.23
CA SER A 119 2.64 11.74 -6.16
C SER A 119 2.22 10.83 -7.31
N ASP A 120 2.68 9.59 -7.38
CA ASP A 120 2.49 8.74 -8.56
C ASP A 120 1.04 8.28 -8.70
N PHE A 121 0.42 7.84 -7.62
CA PHE A 121 -0.98 7.46 -7.63
C PHE A 121 -1.95 8.63 -7.89
N ALA A 122 -1.56 9.86 -7.54
CA ALA A 122 -2.35 11.06 -7.83
C ALA A 122 -2.51 11.34 -9.35
N LYS A 123 -1.67 10.71 -10.17
CA LYS A 123 -1.71 10.80 -11.63
C LYS A 123 -2.57 9.69 -12.27
N THR A 124 -3.19 8.84 -11.46
CA THR A 124 -4.08 7.74 -11.89
C THR A 124 -5.55 8.13 -11.66
N ASP A 125 -6.44 7.19 -11.89
CA ASP A 125 -7.87 7.34 -11.63
C ASP A 125 -8.29 6.84 -10.23
N LEU A 126 -7.33 6.54 -9.35
CA LEU A 126 -7.62 6.16 -7.96
C LEU A 126 -8.01 7.38 -7.13
N LYS A 127 -8.94 7.14 -6.21
CA LYS A 127 -9.20 8.07 -5.11
C LYS A 127 -8.11 7.86 -4.05
N LEU A 128 -7.48 8.94 -3.63
CA LEU A 128 -6.51 8.92 -2.53
C LEU A 128 -7.16 9.32 -1.20
N ALA A 129 -6.61 8.77 -0.14
CA ALA A 129 -7.03 9.08 1.23
C ALA A 129 -6.34 10.34 1.76
#